data_8ef37a1500cc514f2806eae2bce3f305
#
_entry.id   8ef37a1500cc514f2806eae2bce3f305
#
_cell.length_a   1.000
_cell.length_b   1.000
_cell.length_c   1.000
_cell.angle_alpha   90.00
_cell.angle_beta   90.00
_cell.angle_gamma   90.00
#
_symmetry.space_group_name_H-M   'P 1'
#
loop_
_entity.id
_entity.type
_entity.pdbx_description
1 polymer ?
#
loop_
_entity_poly.entity_id
_entity_poly.type
_entity_poly.pdbx_seq_one_letter_code
_entity_poly.pdbx_strand_id
1 'polypeptide(L)'
;MAQRGIREYDAKRLLARILPEYLKDFSYRGSLALAEAETDLEELEAREPWMKTSRLVVKPDQLFGKRGKHGLVLLDATWPEAEKYLQENMGAEVTVGGIAGRLTHFLIEPFIPHEEEFYAAISSDSDGDNIFFSQQGGVYVEENWDKVLCWHVDVLQGIDSLDLKSALPESLGEKRSVIESFLRALWRFYSETGFSYLEINPFTFHRGSIVPLDMVAKLDDAEEYWQKKRWANLAFPEPFGRSLSKEELFIKDIDSKTGASLKLTILNPEGRVWTMVAGGGASVIYADTICDLGFAAEMANYGEYSGDPNTEETYYYTRTILDLMTRKKDPRGKVLLIGGAIANFTDVAKTFKGVVMALGEYQEKLQQAGVKIYVRRGGPNYEQGLKLMRSLGESLGVPIEVYGPETHMTRIVPLALGGGSA
;
A
#
# COMPACT_ATOMS: atom_id res chain seq x y z
N MET A 1 -0.53 4.88 11.56
CA MET A 1 0.65 4.98 10.66
C MET A 1 0.40 4.09 9.46
N ALA A 2 0.21 4.67 8.30
CA ALA A 2 0.06 3.91 7.07
C ALA A 2 1.38 3.95 6.31
N GLN A 3 2.26 2.98 6.58
CA GLN A 3 3.50 2.82 5.82
C GLN A 3 3.18 2.42 4.38
N ARG A 4 3.58 3.25 3.43
CA ARG A 4 3.39 3.00 2.01
C ARG A 4 4.71 2.93 1.28
N GLY A 5 4.92 1.81 0.57
CA GLY A 5 6.06 1.66 -0.31
C GLY A 5 6.01 2.62 -1.50
N ILE A 6 7.16 3.11 -1.91
CA ILE A 6 7.33 3.87 -3.14
C ILE A 6 8.27 3.11 -4.09
N ARG A 7 8.23 3.44 -5.38
CA ARG A 7 9.14 2.86 -6.37
C ARG A 7 10.59 3.26 -6.09
N GLU A 8 11.51 2.41 -6.48
CA GLU A 8 12.93 2.73 -6.41
C GLU A 8 13.28 3.98 -7.22
N TYR A 9 12.66 4.16 -8.38
CA TYR A 9 12.76 5.37 -9.20
C TYR A 9 12.46 6.64 -8.39
N ASP A 10 11.33 6.64 -7.66
CA ASP A 10 10.94 7.79 -6.86
C ASP A 10 11.84 7.99 -5.65
N ALA A 11 12.23 6.92 -4.97
CA ALA A 11 13.15 6.96 -3.84
C ALA A 11 14.53 7.55 -4.24
N LYS A 12 15.10 7.10 -5.34
CA LYS A 12 16.36 7.61 -5.88
C LYS A 12 16.26 9.06 -6.36
N ARG A 13 15.13 9.45 -6.95
CA ARG A 13 14.88 10.86 -7.32
C ARG A 13 14.80 11.77 -6.10
N LEU A 14 14.11 11.34 -5.05
CA LEU A 14 14.06 12.08 -3.79
C LEU A 14 15.47 12.22 -3.20
N LEU A 15 16.22 11.12 -3.14
CA LEU A 15 17.60 11.11 -2.65
C LEU A 15 18.49 12.09 -3.43
N ALA A 16 18.49 12.01 -4.76
CA ALA A 16 19.31 12.86 -5.62
C ALA A 16 19.00 14.36 -5.47
N ARG A 17 17.74 14.69 -5.21
CA ARG A 17 17.27 16.07 -5.08
C ARG A 17 17.47 16.65 -3.70
N ILE A 18 17.22 15.87 -2.64
CA ILE A 18 17.13 16.38 -1.27
C ILE A 18 18.42 16.15 -0.48
N LEU A 19 19.11 15.01 -0.67
CA LEU A 19 20.30 14.70 0.12
C LEU A 19 21.41 15.77 0.02
N PRO A 20 21.61 16.49 -1.13
CA PRO A 20 22.55 17.60 -1.20
C PRO A 20 22.28 18.77 -0.23
N GLU A 21 21.07 18.89 0.34
CA GLU A 21 20.77 19.87 1.39
C GLU A 21 21.58 19.57 2.67
N TYR A 22 21.88 18.29 2.92
CA TYR A 22 22.57 17.81 4.12
C TYR A 22 24.03 17.37 3.85
N LEU A 23 24.36 17.02 2.60
CA LEU A 23 25.70 16.57 2.17
C LEU A 23 26.08 17.28 0.87
N LYS A 24 26.78 18.40 0.98
CA LYS A 24 27.12 19.28 -0.16
C LYS A 24 27.92 18.61 -1.27
N ASP A 25 28.82 17.69 -0.89
CA ASP A 25 29.69 16.97 -1.82
C ASP A 25 29.02 15.73 -2.45
N PHE A 26 27.72 15.52 -2.18
CA PHE A 26 26.96 14.44 -2.78
C PHE A 26 26.70 14.71 -4.27
N SER A 27 27.34 13.94 -5.13
CA SER A 27 27.35 14.20 -6.58
C SER A 27 26.42 13.27 -7.39
N TYR A 28 25.73 12.33 -6.75
CA TYR A 28 24.72 11.51 -7.42
C TYR A 28 23.56 12.37 -7.95
N ARG A 29 23.33 12.34 -9.26
CA ARG A 29 22.36 13.20 -9.94
C ARG A 29 21.04 12.49 -10.29
N GLY A 30 20.96 11.16 -10.08
CA GLY A 30 19.77 10.40 -10.41
C GLY A 30 19.46 10.41 -11.90
N SER A 31 20.42 10.02 -12.74
CA SER A 31 20.14 9.71 -14.14
C SER A 31 19.27 8.45 -14.17
N LEU A 32 17.94 8.66 -14.25
CA LEU A 32 16.93 7.62 -14.08
C LEU A 32 15.81 7.84 -15.09
N ALA A 33 15.37 6.77 -15.74
CA ALA A 33 14.19 6.78 -16.58
C ALA A 33 13.22 5.68 -16.11
N LEU A 34 11.94 5.98 -16.19
CA LEU A 34 10.85 5.03 -15.88
C LEU A 34 10.13 4.70 -17.17
N ALA A 35 10.03 3.41 -17.50
CA ALA A 35 9.26 2.90 -18.61
C ALA A 35 8.02 2.15 -18.09
N GLU A 36 6.86 2.50 -18.65
CA GLU A 36 5.55 1.89 -18.39
C GLU A 36 4.99 1.33 -19.70
N ALA A 37 3.86 0.63 -19.65
CA ALA A 37 3.26 0.00 -20.83
C ALA A 37 2.92 0.98 -21.95
N GLU A 38 2.53 2.21 -21.58
CA GLU A 38 2.15 3.27 -22.51
C GLU A 38 3.33 4.19 -22.89
N THR A 39 4.55 3.91 -22.40
CA THR A 39 5.73 4.75 -22.67
C THR A 39 6.19 4.56 -24.11
N ASP A 40 6.24 5.66 -24.86
CA ASP A 40 6.93 5.71 -26.15
C ASP A 40 8.44 5.71 -25.90
N LEU A 41 9.11 4.63 -26.31
CA LEU A 41 10.54 4.42 -26.06
C LEU A 41 11.42 5.35 -26.90
N GLU A 42 10.99 5.77 -28.10
CA GLU A 42 11.72 6.73 -28.93
C GLU A 42 11.66 8.14 -28.29
N GLU A 43 10.50 8.52 -27.77
CA GLU A 43 10.34 9.78 -27.06
C GLU A 43 11.12 9.78 -25.73
N LEU A 44 11.11 8.65 -25.01
CA LEU A 44 11.90 8.48 -23.79
C LEU A 44 13.39 8.64 -24.05
N GLU A 45 13.90 7.99 -25.10
CA GLU A 45 15.29 8.10 -25.54
C GLU A 45 15.68 9.53 -25.92
N ALA A 46 14.80 10.24 -26.62
CA ALA A 46 15.03 11.63 -27.00
C ALA A 46 15.09 12.57 -25.78
N ARG A 47 14.28 12.30 -24.75
CA ARG A 47 14.26 13.05 -23.50
C ARG A 47 15.46 12.76 -22.60
N GLU A 48 15.98 11.52 -22.66
CA GLU A 48 17.07 11.04 -21.81
C GLU A 48 18.31 10.62 -22.66
N PRO A 49 19.02 11.57 -23.27
CA PRO A 49 20.11 11.27 -24.23
C PRO A 49 21.27 10.44 -23.64
N TRP A 50 21.44 10.44 -22.30
CA TRP A 50 22.45 9.65 -21.62
C TRP A 50 22.26 8.14 -21.84
N MET A 51 21.04 7.67 -22.14
CA MET A 51 20.77 6.26 -22.40
C MET A 51 21.52 5.73 -23.65
N LYS A 52 21.77 6.59 -24.65
CA LYS A 52 22.55 6.23 -25.83
C LYS A 52 24.04 6.08 -25.57
N THR A 53 24.55 6.83 -24.59
CA THR A 53 26.00 6.97 -24.36
C THR A 53 26.50 6.18 -23.18
N SER A 54 25.61 5.68 -22.34
CA SER A 54 25.94 4.89 -21.14
C SER A 54 25.67 3.40 -21.36
N ARG A 55 26.38 2.57 -20.63
CA ARG A 55 25.93 1.20 -20.37
C ARG A 55 24.82 1.25 -19.35
N LEU A 56 23.83 0.39 -19.44
CA LEU A 56 22.56 0.49 -18.73
C LEU A 56 22.29 -0.71 -17.82
N VAL A 57 21.53 -0.44 -16.77
CA VAL A 57 20.80 -1.43 -15.99
C VAL A 57 19.31 -1.23 -16.24
N VAL A 58 18.58 -2.32 -16.49
CA VAL A 58 17.13 -2.31 -16.60
C VAL A 58 16.57 -3.33 -15.63
N LYS A 59 15.64 -2.90 -14.78
CA LYS A 59 15.05 -3.75 -13.75
C LYS A 59 13.59 -3.39 -13.52
N PRO A 60 12.70 -4.37 -13.17
CA PRO A 60 11.32 -4.06 -12.78
C PRO A 60 11.30 -3.11 -11.59
N ASP A 61 10.45 -2.08 -11.64
CA ASP A 61 10.28 -1.09 -10.57
C ASP A 61 8.89 -1.18 -9.94
N GLN A 62 8.65 -2.28 -9.25
CA GLN A 62 7.43 -2.57 -8.50
C GLN A 62 7.81 -3.04 -7.10
N LEU A 63 6.84 -3.06 -6.18
CA LEU A 63 7.08 -3.33 -4.76
C LEU A 63 7.35 -4.82 -4.48
N PHE A 64 8.44 -5.35 -5.01
CA PHE A 64 8.98 -6.65 -4.67
C PHE A 64 10.52 -6.67 -4.71
N GLY A 65 11.11 -7.51 -3.89
CA GLY A 65 12.57 -7.64 -3.78
C GLY A 65 13.14 -8.83 -4.57
N LYS A 66 14.47 -9.03 -4.42
CA LYS A 66 15.20 -10.21 -4.96
C LYS A 66 15.15 -10.33 -6.49
N ARG A 67 15.00 -9.19 -7.19
CA ARG A 67 14.88 -9.12 -8.66
C ARG A 67 16.04 -9.83 -9.38
N GLY A 68 17.26 -9.67 -8.89
CA GLY A 68 18.44 -10.35 -9.42
C GLY A 68 18.36 -11.88 -9.28
N LYS A 69 17.90 -12.40 -8.12
CA LYS A 69 17.74 -13.86 -7.91
C LYS A 69 16.69 -14.48 -8.84
N HIS A 70 15.75 -13.67 -9.35
CA HIS A 70 14.72 -14.11 -10.30
C HIS A 70 15.11 -13.89 -11.78
N GLY A 71 16.35 -13.43 -12.06
CA GLY A 71 16.80 -13.17 -13.43
C GLY A 71 16.08 -11.99 -14.11
N LEU A 72 15.50 -11.09 -13.32
CA LEU A 72 14.69 -9.96 -13.81
C LEU A 72 15.50 -8.65 -13.93
N VAL A 73 16.83 -8.73 -13.96
CA VAL A 73 17.70 -7.56 -14.06
C VAL A 73 18.60 -7.74 -15.28
N LEU A 74 18.52 -6.81 -16.21
CA LEU A 74 19.47 -6.70 -17.33
C LEU A 74 20.61 -5.77 -16.91
N LEU A 75 21.84 -6.25 -16.95
CA LEU A 75 23.04 -5.52 -16.54
C LEU A 75 23.93 -5.24 -17.72
N ASP A 76 24.67 -4.13 -17.66
CA ASP A 76 25.72 -3.74 -18.63
C ASP A 76 25.26 -3.78 -20.09
N ALA A 77 24.06 -3.27 -20.37
CA ALA A 77 23.41 -3.30 -21.66
C ALA A 77 23.60 -2.00 -22.45
N THR A 78 23.57 -2.09 -23.77
CA THR A 78 23.38 -0.94 -24.68
C THR A 78 21.91 -0.58 -24.74
N TRP A 79 21.58 0.62 -25.26
CA TRP A 79 20.18 1.03 -25.42
C TRP A 79 19.37 0.05 -26.31
N PRO A 80 19.83 -0.41 -27.46
CA PRO A 80 19.06 -1.39 -28.25
C PRO A 80 18.80 -2.71 -27.52
N GLU A 81 19.74 -3.16 -26.68
CA GLU A 81 19.53 -4.36 -25.84
C GLU A 81 18.50 -4.10 -24.73
N ALA A 82 18.54 -2.91 -24.13
CA ALA A 82 17.59 -2.46 -23.13
C ALA A 82 16.16 -2.32 -23.71
N GLU A 83 16.04 -1.71 -24.88
CA GLU A 83 14.77 -1.57 -25.60
C GLU A 83 14.14 -2.94 -25.92
N LYS A 84 14.92 -3.86 -26.45
CA LYS A 84 14.48 -5.23 -26.70
C LYS A 84 14.01 -5.91 -25.42
N TYR A 85 14.77 -5.78 -24.35
CA TYR A 85 14.42 -6.36 -23.04
C TYR A 85 13.09 -5.80 -22.51
N LEU A 86 12.86 -4.50 -22.62
CA LEU A 86 11.61 -3.86 -22.24
C LEU A 86 10.43 -4.39 -23.07
N GLN A 87 10.58 -4.50 -24.40
CA GLN A 87 9.54 -5.02 -25.28
C GLN A 87 9.17 -6.48 -24.98
N GLU A 88 10.15 -7.30 -24.61
CA GLU A 88 9.93 -8.73 -24.30
C GLU A 88 9.31 -8.95 -22.90
N ASN A 89 9.59 -8.05 -21.94
CA ASN A 89 9.22 -8.26 -20.54
C ASN A 89 8.06 -7.36 -20.05
N MET A 90 7.74 -6.26 -20.74
CA MET A 90 6.60 -5.41 -20.40
C MET A 90 5.29 -6.19 -20.50
N GLY A 91 4.53 -6.26 -19.44
CA GLY A 91 3.29 -7.03 -19.38
C GLY A 91 3.46 -8.54 -19.11
N ALA A 92 4.69 -9.05 -19.06
CA ALA A 92 4.94 -10.46 -18.76
C ALA A 92 4.43 -10.85 -17.37
N GLU A 93 3.86 -12.04 -17.26
CA GLU A 93 3.45 -12.61 -15.97
C GLU A 93 4.63 -13.33 -15.32
N VAL A 94 4.92 -12.98 -14.08
CA VAL A 94 5.98 -13.58 -13.28
C VAL A 94 5.48 -13.93 -11.89
N THR A 95 6.11 -14.93 -11.27
CA THR A 95 5.82 -15.30 -9.87
C THR A 95 7.04 -14.97 -9.01
N VAL A 96 6.85 -14.09 -8.04
CA VAL A 96 7.88 -13.69 -7.08
C VAL A 96 7.38 -13.92 -5.66
N GLY A 97 8.13 -14.68 -4.87
CA GLY A 97 7.73 -15.01 -3.49
C GLY A 97 6.37 -15.72 -3.39
N GLY A 98 5.97 -16.49 -4.40
CA GLY A 98 4.67 -17.16 -4.46
C GLY A 98 3.51 -16.28 -4.93
N ILE A 99 3.76 -15.00 -5.24
CA ILE A 99 2.75 -14.07 -5.74
C ILE A 99 2.91 -13.91 -7.25
N ALA A 100 1.87 -14.23 -8.01
CA ALA A 100 1.81 -14.00 -9.44
C ALA A 100 1.41 -12.55 -9.74
N GLY A 101 2.06 -11.93 -10.72
CA GLY A 101 1.77 -10.56 -11.13
C GLY A 101 2.38 -10.21 -12.47
N ARG A 102 1.96 -9.09 -13.04
CA ARG A 102 2.49 -8.58 -14.31
C ARG A 102 3.55 -7.53 -14.09
N LEU A 103 4.58 -7.57 -14.90
CA LEU A 103 5.61 -6.53 -14.94
C LEU A 103 5.07 -5.32 -15.70
N THR A 104 4.94 -4.17 -15.04
CA THR A 104 4.28 -2.98 -15.59
C THR A 104 5.14 -1.73 -15.59
N HIS A 105 6.23 -1.74 -14.83
CA HIS A 105 7.13 -0.61 -14.67
C HIS A 105 8.57 -1.10 -14.66
N PHE A 106 9.45 -0.40 -15.36
CA PHE A 106 10.89 -0.67 -15.38
C PHE A 106 11.68 0.59 -15.11
N LEU A 107 12.64 0.49 -14.21
CA LEU A 107 13.67 1.49 -13.98
C LEU A 107 14.82 1.23 -14.93
N ILE A 108 15.28 2.30 -15.61
CA ILE A 108 16.47 2.33 -16.46
C ILE A 108 17.45 3.30 -15.79
N GLU A 109 18.67 2.86 -15.59
CA GLU A 109 19.74 3.66 -14.99
C GLU A 109 21.12 3.31 -15.56
N PRO A 110 22.15 4.17 -15.44
CA PRO A 110 23.50 3.83 -15.86
C PRO A 110 24.07 2.63 -15.10
N PHE A 111 24.69 1.71 -15.80
CA PHE A 111 25.48 0.65 -15.18
C PHE A 111 26.74 1.26 -14.55
N ILE A 112 26.97 0.99 -13.29
CA ILE A 112 28.11 1.45 -12.50
C ILE A 112 29.04 0.27 -12.24
N PRO A 113 30.20 0.16 -12.92
CA PRO A 113 31.20 -0.84 -12.58
C PRO A 113 31.70 -0.61 -11.15
N HIS A 114 31.69 -1.65 -10.34
CA HIS A 114 32.11 -1.60 -8.92
C HIS A 114 32.62 -2.96 -8.45
N GLU A 115 33.45 -2.93 -7.42
CA GLU A 115 34.01 -4.12 -6.77
C GLU A 115 33.54 -4.26 -5.32
N GLU A 116 33.16 -3.13 -4.71
CA GLU A 116 32.73 -3.09 -3.31
C GLU A 116 31.25 -2.70 -3.24
N GLU A 117 30.53 -3.40 -2.39
CA GLU A 117 29.13 -3.17 -2.10
C GLU A 117 28.94 -2.92 -0.60
N PHE A 118 28.29 -1.83 -0.27
CA PHE A 118 27.98 -1.43 1.10
C PHE A 118 26.47 -1.48 1.31
N TYR A 119 26.09 -1.62 2.58
CA TYR A 119 24.70 -1.61 3.01
C TYR A 119 24.45 -0.45 3.97
N ALA A 120 23.32 0.22 3.81
CA ALA A 120 22.81 1.17 4.80
C ALA A 120 21.28 1.07 4.86
N ALA A 121 20.72 1.08 6.06
CA ALA A 121 19.27 1.17 6.25
C ALA A 121 18.93 2.01 7.47
N ILE A 122 17.68 2.53 7.48
CA ILE A 122 17.13 3.24 8.63
C ILE A 122 15.70 2.76 8.82
N SER A 123 15.34 2.47 10.06
CA SER A 123 13.98 2.12 10.48
C SER A 123 13.66 2.78 11.81
N SER A 124 12.41 3.16 12.01
CA SER A 124 11.93 3.72 13.28
C SER A 124 11.34 2.63 14.18
N ASP A 125 11.50 2.80 15.49
CA ASP A 125 10.80 2.06 16.53
C ASP A 125 10.08 3.02 17.49
N SER A 126 9.67 2.52 18.68
CA SER A 126 8.93 3.34 19.67
C SER A 126 9.80 4.43 20.32
N ASP A 127 11.12 4.27 20.32
CA ASP A 127 12.04 5.09 21.10
C ASP A 127 12.92 5.99 20.24
N GLY A 128 12.94 5.75 18.92
CA GLY A 128 13.74 6.53 17.98
C GLY A 128 13.97 5.83 16.64
N ASP A 129 15.13 6.07 16.06
CA ASP A 129 15.51 5.51 14.76
C ASP A 129 16.75 4.61 14.91
N ASN A 130 16.77 3.52 14.17
CA ASN A 130 17.90 2.62 14.08
C ASN A 130 18.62 2.79 12.75
N ILE A 131 19.89 3.14 12.77
CA ILE A 131 20.74 3.25 11.60
C ILE A 131 21.58 1.96 11.50
N PHE A 132 21.47 1.28 10.38
CA PHE A 132 22.22 0.06 10.07
C PHE A 132 23.28 0.33 9.01
N PHE A 133 24.44 -0.28 9.16
CA PHE A 133 25.52 -0.20 8.19
C PHE A 133 26.31 -1.51 8.11
N SER A 134 26.71 -1.92 6.90
CA SER A 134 27.67 -3.01 6.70
C SER A 134 28.62 -2.69 5.55
N GLN A 135 29.88 -3.16 5.68
CA GLN A 135 30.85 -3.13 4.60
C GLN A 135 30.61 -4.20 3.52
N GLN A 136 29.63 -5.09 3.76
CA GLN A 136 29.20 -6.12 2.81
C GLN A 136 27.72 -5.87 2.50
N GLY A 137 27.46 -5.41 1.29
CA GLY A 137 26.10 -5.19 0.77
C GLY A 137 25.65 -6.33 -0.14
N GLY A 138 24.52 -6.10 -0.81
CA GLY A 138 23.96 -7.01 -1.79
C GLY A 138 23.26 -8.23 -1.18
N VAL A 139 23.25 -9.32 -1.91
CA VAL A 139 22.46 -10.53 -1.58
C VAL A 139 22.89 -11.27 -0.31
N TYR A 140 24.07 -10.95 0.23
CA TYR A 140 24.67 -11.63 1.38
C TYR A 140 24.39 -10.94 2.71
N VAL A 141 23.77 -9.78 2.76
CA VAL A 141 23.49 -9.03 4.00
C VAL A 141 22.64 -9.87 4.96
N GLU A 142 21.59 -10.52 4.45
CA GLU A 142 20.71 -11.37 5.26
C GLU A 142 21.46 -12.54 5.94
N GLU A 143 22.48 -13.09 5.26
CA GLU A 143 23.29 -14.23 5.75
C GLU A 143 24.40 -13.79 6.74
N ASN A 144 24.74 -12.50 6.74
CA ASN A 144 25.80 -11.91 7.56
C ASN A 144 25.26 -10.80 8.49
N TRP A 145 24.05 -10.95 8.99
CA TRP A 145 23.39 -9.96 9.82
C TRP A 145 24.16 -9.66 11.12
N ASP A 146 24.93 -10.62 11.63
CA ASP A 146 25.81 -10.49 12.76
C ASP A 146 26.96 -9.47 12.55
N LYS A 147 27.26 -9.12 11.30
CA LYS A 147 28.28 -8.12 10.93
C LYS A 147 27.68 -6.74 10.65
N VAL A 148 26.37 -6.60 10.70
CA VAL A 148 25.69 -5.32 10.51
C VAL A 148 25.81 -4.50 11.80
N LEU A 149 26.41 -3.31 11.69
CA LEU A 149 26.46 -2.35 12.77
C LEU A 149 25.10 -1.68 12.91
N CYS A 150 24.68 -1.42 14.15
CA CYS A 150 23.42 -0.74 14.43
C CYS A 150 23.68 0.37 15.46
N TRP A 151 23.17 1.57 15.20
CA TRP A 151 23.18 2.70 16.13
C TRP A 151 21.75 3.19 16.32
N HIS A 152 21.37 3.34 17.57
CA HIS A 152 20.08 3.91 17.94
C HIS A 152 20.20 5.43 18.10
N VAL A 153 19.36 6.16 17.39
CA VAL A 153 19.20 7.61 17.49
C VAL A 153 17.98 7.90 18.34
N ASP A 154 18.20 8.30 19.58
CA ASP A 154 17.14 8.69 20.51
C ASP A 154 16.34 9.88 19.96
N VAL A 155 15.02 9.82 20.04
CA VAL A 155 14.10 10.82 19.49
C VAL A 155 14.33 12.23 20.06
N LEU A 156 14.83 12.35 21.30
CA LEU A 156 15.07 13.63 21.95
C LEU A 156 16.46 14.19 21.71
N GLN A 157 17.45 13.31 21.47
CA GLN A 157 18.86 13.69 21.35
C GLN A 157 19.29 13.89 19.89
N GLY A 158 18.68 13.16 18.97
CA GLY A 158 19.01 13.24 17.54
C GLY A 158 20.39 12.69 17.17
N ILE A 159 20.70 12.70 15.87
CA ILE A 159 21.91 12.08 15.29
C ILE A 159 23.22 12.70 15.77
N ASP A 160 23.21 13.97 16.17
CA ASP A 160 24.43 14.68 16.56
C ASP A 160 24.99 14.21 17.91
N SER A 161 24.20 13.48 18.71
CA SER A 161 24.64 12.83 19.95
C SER A 161 25.51 11.59 19.72
N LEU A 162 25.50 11.00 18.51
CA LEU A 162 26.22 9.76 18.21
C LEU A 162 27.64 10.01 17.74
N ASP A 163 28.59 9.25 18.29
CA ASP A 163 29.97 9.16 17.77
C ASP A 163 30.06 8.05 16.71
N LEU A 164 29.48 8.29 15.55
CA LEU A 164 29.52 7.34 14.43
C LEU A 164 30.95 7.11 13.95
N LYS A 165 31.81 8.14 14.00
CA LYS A 165 33.16 8.07 13.48
C LYS A 165 34.00 7.00 14.22
N SER A 166 33.99 7.03 15.54
CA SER A 166 34.76 6.04 16.34
C SER A 166 34.19 4.63 16.23
N ALA A 167 32.87 4.51 15.98
CA ALA A 167 32.17 3.23 15.87
C ALA A 167 32.28 2.55 14.49
N LEU A 168 32.65 3.32 13.44
CA LEU A 168 32.87 2.75 12.10
C LEU A 168 34.21 1.99 12.05
N PRO A 169 34.34 0.87 11.33
CA PRO A 169 35.57 0.08 11.22
C PRO A 169 36.75 0.84 10.64
N GLU A 170 37.94 0.62 11.19
CA GLU A 170 39.18 1.21 10.68
C GLU A 170 39.55 0.73 9.29
N SER A 171 39.10 -0.48 8.90
CA SER A 171 39.28 -1.07 7.58
C SER A 171 38.73 -0.23 6.44
N LEU A 172 37.79 0.70 6.72
CA LEU A 172 37.25 1.64 5.74
C LEU A 172 38.28 2.68 5.25
N GLY A 173 39.39 2.90 6.01
CA GLY A 173 40.41 3.86 5.63
C GLY A 173 39.85 5.26 5.36
N GLU A 174 40.18 5.83 4.20
CA GLU A 174 39.73 7.17 3.80
C GLU A 174 38.21 7.27 3.61
N LYS A 175 37.52 6.18 3.28
CA LYS A 175 36.06 6.15 3.10
C LYS A 175 35.31 6.36 4.42
N ARG A 176 35.94 6.15 5.57
CA ARG A 176 35.31 6.24 6.90
C ARG A 176 34.63 7.59 7.14
N SER A 177 35.32 8.69 6.85
CA SER A 177 34.73 10.04 7.02
C SER A 177 33.60 10.34 6.03
N VAL A 178 33.72 9.82 4.81
CA VAL A 178 32.66 10.00 3.80
C VAL A 178 31.41 9.21 4.19
N ILE A 179 31.58 7.98 4.67
CA ILE A 179 30.46 7.12 5.13
C ILE A 179 29.83 7.75 6.39
N GLU A 180 30.60 8.24 7.35
CA GLU A 180 30.06 8.95 8.51
C GLU A 180 29.16 10.13 8.08
N SER A 181 29.68 10.99 7.23
CA SER A 181 28.95 12.16 6.73
C SER A 181 27.68 11.75 5.96
N PHE A 182 27.79 10.68 5.17
CA PHE A 182 26.66 10.12 4.42
C PHE A 182 25.57 9.57 5.36
N LEU A 183 25.92 8.77 6.37
CA LEU A 183 24.95 8.21 7.32
C LEU A 183 24.22 9.32 8.11
N ARG A 184 24.94 10.37 8.53
CA ARG A 184 24.31 11.55 9.17
C ARG A 184 23.35 12.27 8.24
N ALA A 185 23.75 12.50 6.99
CA ALA A 185 22.92 13.15 5.99
C ALA A 185 21.72 12.27 5.61
N LEU A 186 21.93 10.94 5.51
CA LEU A 186 20.88 9.97 5.19
C LEU A 186 19.81 9.94 6.29
N TRP A 187 20.23 10.01 7.56
CA TRP A 187 19.28 10.08 8.66
C TRP A 187 18.45 11.38 8.63
N ARG A 188 19.07 12.53 8.36
CA ARG A 188 18.35 13.80 8.22
C ARG A 188 17.38 13.75 7.04
N PHE A 189 17.82 13.19 5.92
CA PHE A 189 16.97 12.94 4.77
C PHE A 189 15.78 12.05 5.13
N TYR A 190 16.02 10.96 5.85
CA TYR A 190 14.99 10.04 6.34
C TYR A 190 13.98 10.74 7.24
N SER A 191 14.44 11.34 8.31
CA SER A 191 13.61 11.98 9.35
C SER A 191 12.81 13.17 8.80
N GLU A 192 13.44 14.06 8.03
CA GLU A 192 12.81 15.29 7.56
C GLU A 192 11.95 15.13 6.29
N THR A 193 11.99 13.96 5.65
CA THR A 193 11.19 13.67 4.43
C THR A 193 10.01 12.76 4.71
N GLY A 194 9.83 12.28 5.96
CA GLY A 194 8.69 11.44 6.35
C GLY A 194 8.87 9.96 5.97
N PHE A 195 10.09 9.46 5.90
CA PHE A 195 10.31 8.04 5.73
C PHE A 195 9.99 7.29 7.03
N SER A 196 9.48 6.08 6.89
CA SER A 196 9.29 5.10 7.97
C SER A 196 10.20 3.88 7.80
N TYR A 197 10.77 3.70 6.62
CA TYR A 197 11.78 2.72 6.30
C TYR A 197 12.57 3.19 5.07
N LEU A 198 13.89 3.04 5.13
CA LEU A 198 14.79 3.34 4.03
C LEU A 198 15.93 2.33 4.03
N GLU A 199 16.17 1.69 2.89
CA GLU A 199 17.26 0.74 2.69
C GLU A 199 17.96 1.03 1.38
N ILE A 200 19.28 1.04 1.40
CA ILE A 200 20.12 1.12 0.22
C ILE A 200 20.99 -0.15 0.23
N ASN A 201 20.68 -1.07 -0.65
CA ASN A 201 21.28 -2.41 -0.68
C ASN A 201 21.46 -2.96 -2.10
N PRO A 202 22.66 -2.72 -2.71
CA PRO A 202 23.80 -2.05 -2.15
C PRO A 202 23.95 -0.57 -2.56
N PHE A 203 24.89 0.12 -1.94
CA PHE A 203 25.52 1.30 -2.51
C PHE A 203 27.01 1.06 -2.74
N THR A 204 27.61 1.86 -3.62
CA THR A 204 29.05 1.78 -3.91
C THR A 204 29.68 3.16 -4.04
N PHE A 205 31.02 3.18 -4.15
CA PHE A 205 31.77 4.38 -4.48
C PHE A 205 32.09 4.38 -6.00
N HIS A 206 31.74 5.46 -6.64
CA HIS A 206 32.10 5.71 -8.03
C HIS A 206 32.63 7.14 -8.18
N ARG A 207 33.87 7.30 -8.70
CA ARG A 207 34.53 8.61 -8.89
C ARG A 207 34.51 9.49 -7.62
N GLY A 208 34.72 8.87 -6.47
CA GLY A 208 34.74 9.56 -5.18
C GLY A 208 33.39 9.90 -4.56
N SER A 209 32.28 9.54 -5.22
CA SER A 209 30.92 9.75 -4.69
C SER A 209 30.22 8.45 -4.38
N ILE A 210 29.27 8.50 -3.46
CA ILE A 210 28.37 7.38 -3.15
C ILE A 210 27.28 7.31 -4.20
N VAL A 211 27.04 6.11 -4.73
CA VAL A 211 25.99 5.82 -5.72
C VAL A 211 25.12 4.68 -5.18
N PRO A 212 23.81 4.91 -4.99
CA PRO A 212 22.85 3.85 -4.63
C PRO A 212 22.59 2.95 -5.85
N LEU A 213 22.78 1.65 -5.70
CA LEU A 213 22.53 0.67 -6.78
C LEU A 213 21.14 0.06 -6.68
N ASP A 214 20.65 -0.18 -5.46
CA ASP A 214 19.28 -0.62 -5.19
C ASP A 214 18.74 0.09 -3.95
N MET A 215 17.46 0.48 -3.97
CA MET A 215 16.86 1.27 -2.90
C MET A 215 15.43 0.84 -2.66
N VAL A 216 15.11 0.56 -1.39
CA VAL A 216 13.76 0.28 -0.90
C VAL A 216 13.35 1.37 0.06
N ALA A 217 12.17 1.93 -0.12
CA ALA A 217 11.70 3.02 0.73
C ALA A 217 10.21 2.92 1.03
N LYS A 218 9.85 3.30 2.27
CA LYS A 218 8.47 3.46 2.71
C LYS A 218 8.33 4.83 3.37
N LEU A 219 7.24 5.48 3.06
CA LEU A 219 6.85 6.77 3.65
C LEU A 219 5.64 6.60 4.57
N ASP A 220 5.50 7.48 5.54
CA ASP A 220 4.26 7.64 6.29
C ASP A 220 3.32 8.53 5.48
N ASP A 221 2.23 7.98 4.95
CA ASP A 221 1.28 8.73 4.14
C ASP A 221 0.51 9.81 4.94
N ALA A 222 0.55 9.77 6.26
CA ALA A 222 0.05 10.86 7.10
C ALA A 222 0.86 12.15 6.95
N GLU A 223 2.12 12.06 6.51
CA GLU A 223 2.99 13.20 6.23
C GLU A 223 2.70 13.89 4.88
N GLU A 224 1.85 13.33 4.01
CA GLU A 224 1.62 13.82 2.64
C GLU A 224 1.32 15.33 2.59
N TYR A 225 0.50 15.83 3.51
CA TYR A 225 0.16 17.25 3.57
C TYR A 225 1.38 18.15 3.82
N TRP A 226 2.23 17.77 4.78
CA TRP A 226 3.42 18.51 5.19
C TRP A 226 4.54 18.39 4.16
N GLN A 227 4.67 17.21 3.55
CA GLN A 227 5.73 16.88 2.60
C GLN A 227 5.36 17.18 1.14
N LYS A 228 4.20 17.73 0.86
CA LYS A 228 3.68 17.96 -0.51
C LYS A 228 4.70 18.60 -1.45
N LYS A 229 5.51 19.57 -0.98
CA LYS A 229 6.56 20.20 -1.79
C LYS A 229 7.77 19.30 -2.01
N ARG A 230 8.16 18.52 -0.98
CA ARG A 230 9.30 17.60 -1.05
C ARG A 230 8.97 16.34 -1.83
N TRP A 231 7.76 15.83 -1.70
CA TRP A 231 7.35 14.64 -2.45
C TRP A 231 6.98 14.97 -3.91
N ALA A 232 6.50 16.17 -4.18
CA ALA A 232 6.01 16.57 -5.51
C ALA A 232 4.95 15.58 -6.05
N ASN A 233 5.15 15.03 -7.25
CA ASN A 233 4.23 14.09 -7.90
C ASN A 233 4.58 12.63 -7.55
N LEU A 234 4.75 12.33 -6.27
CA LEU A 234 5.05 10.97 -5.81
C LEU A 234 3.83 10.06 -5.99
N ALA A 235 4.06 8.88 -6.52
CA ALA A 235 3.03 7.84 -6.62
C ALA A 235 3.22 6.76 -5.54
N PHE A 236 2.11 6.31 -4.98
CA PHE A 236 2.08 5.16 -4.06
C PHE A 236 1.48 3.95 -4.79
N PRO A 237 2.31 3.09 -5.39
CA PRO A 237 1.83 1.93 -6.12
C PRO A 237 1.21 0.89 -5.19
N GLU A 238 0.32 0.08 -5.74
CA GLU A 238 -0.19 -1.10 -5.05
C GLU A 238 0.92 -2.17 -4.92
N PRO A 239 0.83 -3.06 -3.91
CA PRO A 239 1.74 -4.20 -3.79
C PRO A 239 1.75 -5.05 -5.06
N PHE A 240 2.91 -5.67 -5.36
CA PHE A 240 3.05 -6.55 -6.51
C PHE A 240 1.99 -7.68 -6.51
N GLY A 241 1.44 -7.99 -7.68
CA GLY A 241 0.38 -8.98 -7.85
C GLY A 241 -1.03 -8.47 -7.54
N ARG A 242 -1.17 -7.27 -6.97
CA ARG A 242 -2.46 -6.65 -6.71
C ARG A 242 -2.78 -5.59 -7.76
N SER A 243 -3.94 -5.73 -8.39
CA SER A 243 -4.56 -4.69 -9.21
C SER A 243 -5.91 -4.34 -8.61
N LEU A 244 -6.19 -3.05 -8.44
CA LEU A 244 -7.50 -2.60 -8.00
C LEU A 244 -8.52 -2.78 -9.11
N SER A 245 -9.69 -3.30 -8.77
CA SER A 245 -10.85 -3.33 -9.65
C SER A 245 -11.38 -1.92 -9.92
N LYS A 246 -12.24 -1.78 -10.94
CA LYS A 246 -12.90 -0.50 -11.22
C LYS A 246 -13.73 0.00 -10.04
N GLU A 247 -14.32 -0.92 -9.32
CA GLU A 247 -15.15 -0.66 -8.15
C GLU A 247 -14.31 -0.20 -6.96
N GLU A 248 -13.18 -0.84 -6.71
CA GLU A 248 -12.23 -0.41 -5.67
C GLU A 248 -11.65 0.98 -5.98
N LEU A 249 -11.30 1.24 -7.25
CA LEU A 249 -10.85 2.56 -7.71
C LEU A 249 -11.93 3.63 -7.55
N PHE A 250 -13.19 3.30 -7.86
CA PHE A 250 -14.30 4.22 -7.69
C PHE A 250 -14.52 4.60 -6.23
N ILE A 251 -14.48 3.63 -5.30
CA ILE A 251 -14.61 3.92 -3.86
C ILE A 251 -13.40 4.71 -3.36
N LYS A 252 -12.18 4.39 -3.80
CA LYS A 252 -10.97 5.14 -3.47
C LYS A 252 -11.03 6.60 -3.94
N ASP A 253 -11.62 6.84 -5.12
CA ASP A 253 -11.83 8.20 -5.64
C ASP A 253 -12.80 9.00 -4.77
N ILE A 254 -13.91 8.41 -4.35
CA ILE A 254 -14.86 9.05 -3.42
C ILE A 254 -14.16 9.34 -2.07
N ASP A 255 -13.48 8.35 -1.50
CA ASP A 255 -12.73 8.47 -0.24
C ASP A 255 -11.75 9.65 -0.24
N SER A 256 -11.04 9.84 -1.36
CA SER A 256 -10.05 10.93 -1.51
C SER A 256 -10.66 12.34 -1.54
N LYS A 257 -11.94 12.48 -1.81
CA LYS A 257 -12.65 13.76 -2.00
C LYS A 257 -13.44 14.19 -0.78
N THR A 258 -13.58 13.32 0.21
CA THR A 258 -14.45 13.55 1.36
C THR A 258 -13.69 13.44 2.68
N GLY A 259 -14.31 13.87 3.77
CA GLY A 259 -13.78 13.65 5.12
C GLY A 259 -14.21 12.31 5.74
N ALA A 260 -15.03 11.55 5.03
CA ALA A 260 -15.43 10.21 5.44
C ALA A 260 -14.32 9.20 5.13
N SER A 261 -14.36 8.02 5.76
CA SER A 261 -13.49 6.89 5.45
C SER A 261 -14.30 5.82 4.74
N LEU A 262 -14.05 5.65 3.45
CA LEU A 262 -14.70 4.67 2.59
C LEU A 262 -13.64 3.73 2.02
N LYS A 263 -13.61 2.48 2.48
CA LYS A 263 -12.64 1.48 2.03
C LYS A 263 -13.36 0.25 1.50
N LEU A 264 -12.88 -0.26 0.38
CA LEU A 264 -13.39 -1.49 -0.22
C LEU A 264 -12.23 -2.31 -0.76
N THR A 265 -12.18 -3.57 -0.38
CA THR A 265 -11.30 -4.60 -0.94
C THR A 265 -12.17 -5.78 -1.35
N ILE A 266 -12.10 -6.17 -2.62
CA ILE A 266 -12.78 -7.36 -3.13
C ILE A 266 -11.86 -8.55 -2.90
N LEU A 267 -12.29 -9.50 -2.05
CA LEU A 267 -11.55 -10.71 -1.70
C LEU A 267 -11.90 -11.87 -2.62
N ASN A 268 -13.21 -12.11 -2.78
CA ASN A 268 -13.74 -13.14 -3.65
C ASN A 268 -15.03 -12.62 -4.34
N PRO A 269 -14.98 -12.20 -5.61
CA PRO A 269 -16.16 -11.65 -6.30
C PRO A 269 -17.30 -12.67 -6.47
N GLU A 270 -17.02 -13.97 -6.32
CA GLU A 270 -18.02 -15.04 -6.35
C GLU A 270 -18.49 -15.44 -4.95
N GLY A 271 -17.90 -14.86 -3.90
CA GLY A 271 -18.28 -15.11 -2.52
C GLY A 271 -19.74 -14.78 -2.25
N ARG A 272 -20.35 -15.49 -1.31
CA ARG A 272 -21.74 -15.27 -0.94
C ARG A 272 -21.95 -14.41 0.30
N VAL A 273 -20.89 -14.16 1.10
CA VAL A 273 -20.96 -13.35 2.32
C VAL A 273 -20.41 -11.95 2.02
N TRP A 274 -21.30 -10.98 1.95
CA TRP A 274 -20.98 -9.59 1.68
C TRP A 274 -21.11 -8.74 2.94
N THR A 275 -20.21 -7.79 3.14
CA THR A 275 -20.17 -6.96 4.34
C THR A 275 -20.23 -5.47 3.99
N MET A 276 -20.99 -4.74 4.80
CA MET A 276 -21.00 -3.29 4.89
C MET A 276 -20.86 -2.93 6.37
N VAL A 277 -19.66 -2.65 6.83
CA VAL A 277 -19.40 -2.42 8.24
C VAL A 277 -18.98 -0.98 8.50
N ALA A 278 -19.62 -0.35 9.46
CA ALA A 278 -19.30 1.01 9.83
C ALA A 278 -18.24 1.02 10.94
N GLY A 279 -17.03 1.44 10.56
CA GLY A 279 -15.85 1.55 11.40
C GLY A 279 -14.81 0.46 11.15
N GLY A 280 -13.54 0.87 10.97
CA GLY A 280 -12.44 -0.04 10.67
C GLY A 280 -12.24 -1.14 11.70
N GLY A 281 -12.26 -0.80 13.00
CA GLY A 281 -12.17 -1.80 14.07
C GLY A 281 -13.33 -2.80 14.08
N ALA A 282 -14.54 -2.34 13.81
CA ALA A 282 -15.69 -3.24 13.70
C ALA A 282 -15.53 -4.16 12.47
N SER A 283 -15.04 -3.65 11.34
CA SER A 283 -14.82 -4.43 10.12
C SER A 283 -13.88 -5.62 10.33
N VAL A 284 -12.80 -5.43 11.09
CA VAL A 284 -11.86 -6.50 11.47
C VAL A 284 -12.61 -7.58 12.25
N ILE A 285 -13.34 -7.20 13.30
CA ILE A 285 -14.05 -8.17 14.16
C ILE A 285 -15.12 -8.93 13.38
N TYR A 286 -15.84 -8.28 12.47
CA TYR A 286 -16.81 -8.97 11.61
C TYR A 286 -16.13 -9.98 10.69
N ALA A 287 -15.01 -9.58 10.05
CA ALA A 287 -14.25 -10.45 9.17
C ALA A 287 -13.71 -11.68 9.93
N ASP A 288 -13.08 -11.47 11.09
CA ASP A 288 -12.57 -12.54 11.93
C ASP A 288 -13.70 -13.50 12.38
N THR A 289 -14.86 -12.95 12.79
CA THR A 289 -16.00 -13.79 13.17
C THR A 289 -16.52 -14.64 12.01
N ILE A 290 -16.53 -14.10 10.78
CA ILE A 290 -16.89 -14.87 9.58
C ILE A 290 -15.88 -15.99 9.34
N CYS A 291 -14.58 -15.70 9.47
CA CYS A 291 -13.50 -16.67 9.31
C CYS A 291 -13.52 -17.75 10.39
N ASP A 292 -13.72 -17.39 11.65
CA ASP A 292 -13.81 -18.32 12.79
C ASP A 292 -14.97 -19.32 12.67
N LEU A 293 -16.06 -18.87 12.04
CA LEU A 293 -17.20 -19.75 11.73
C LEU A 293 -16.95 -20.64 10.49
N GLY A 294 -15.78 -20.58 9.85
CA GLY A 294 -15.39 -21.42 8.73
C GLY A 294 -15.81 -20.89 7.35
N PHE A 295 -16.22 -19.61 7.24
CA PHE A 295 -16.70 -19.01 5.99
C PHE A 295 -15.68 -18.09 5.31
N ALA A 296 -14.38 -18.17 5.64
CA ALA A 296 -13.34 -17.35 5.06
C ALA A 296 -13.31 -17.40 3.52
N ALA A 297 -13.45 -18.58 2.91
CA ALA A 297 -13.46 -18.76 1.46
C ALA A 297 -14.73 -18.16 0.78
N GLU A 298 -15.79 -17.92 1.54
CA GLU A 298 -17.04 -17.37 1.06
C GLU A 298 -17.17 -15.86 1.29
N MET A 299 -16.20 -15.25 1.98
CA MET A 299 -16.17 -13.82 2.23
C MET A 299 -15.82 -13.07 0.94
N ALA A 300 -16.76 -12.24 0.48
CA ALA A 300 -16.68 -11.59 -0.83
C ALA A 300 -15.86 -10.31 -0.81
N ASN A 301 -15.99 -9.53 0.26
CA ASN A 301 -15.32 -8.24 0.41
C ASN A 301 -14.92 -7.96 1.86
N TYR A 302 -13.97 -7.05 1.99
CA TYR A 302 -13.59 -6.40 3.24
C TYR A 302 -13.60 -4.89 3.03
N GLY A 303 -14.01 -4.13 4.04
CA GLY A 303 -14.00 -2.68 3.95
C GLY A 303 -14.80 -2.01 5.06
N GLU A 304 -14.88 -0.68 4.96
CA GLU A 304 -15.62 0.12 5.92
C GLU A 304 -16.29 1.33 5.27
N TYR A 305 -17.32 1.85 5.94
CA TYR A 305 -17.84 3.19 5.72
C TYR A 305 -17.98 3.89 7.08
N SER A 306 -17.15 4.89 7.33
CA SER A 306 -17.08 5.57 8.63
C SER A 306 -16.73 7.06 8.47
N GLY A 307 -16.54 7.78 9.59
CA GLY A 307 -16.21 9.20 9.56
C GLY A 307 -17.38 10.12 9.16
N ASP A 308 -18.61 9.74 9.52
CA ASP A 308 -19.86 10.45 9.21
C ASP A 308 -20.12 10.65 7.71
N PRO A 309 -20.08 9.58 6.89
CA PRO A 309 -20.38 9.72 5.47
C PRO A 309 -21.79 10.28 5.25
N ASN A 310 -21.94 11.12 4.25
CA ASN A 310 -23.24 11.67 3.89
C ASN A 310 -24.12 10.64 3.17
N THR A 311 -25.36 11.02 2.88
CA THR A 311 -26.34 10.13 2.20
C THR A 311 -25.86 9.70 0.82
N GLU A 312 -25.25 10.59 0.05
CA GLU A 312 -24.78 10.31 -1.31
C GLU A 312 -23.58 9.37 -1.31
N GLU A 313 -22.60 9.60 -0.45
CA GLU A 313 -21.43 8.73 -0.25
C GLU A 313 -21.86 7.32 0.16
N THR A 314 -22.78 7.22 1.11
CA THR A 314 -23.30 5.93 1.57
C THR A 314 -24.12 5.23 0.48
N TYR A 315 -24.87 5.99 -0.33
CA TYR A 315 -25.60 5.46 -1.48
C TYR A 315 -24.65 4.86 -2.52
N TYR A 316 -23.60 5.58 -2.94
CA TYR A 316 -22.63 5.06 -3.91
C TYR A 316 -21.85 3.86 -3.39
N TYR A 317 -21.44 3.89 -2.12
CA TYR A 317 -20.77 2.75 -1.49
C TYR A 317 -21.67 1.50 -1.50
N THR A 318 -22.91 1.64 -1.05
CA THR A 318 -23.91 0.56 -1.03
C THR A 318 -24.19 0.04 -2.43
N ARG A 319 -24.46 0.94 -3.38
CA ARG A 319 -24.74 0.61 -4.77
C ARG A 319 -23.62 -0.20 -5.41
N THR A 320 -22.35 0.15 -5.14
CA THR A 320 -21.18 -0.57 -5.62
C THR A 320 -21.17 -2.01 -5.10
N ILE A 321 -21.41 -2.21 -3.81
CA ILE A 321 -21.48 -3.54 -3.20
C ILE A 321 -22.66 -4.35 -3.78
N LEU A 322 -23.82 -3.75 -3.91
CA LEU A 322 -25.01 -4.42 -4.47
C LEU A 322 -24.83 -4.80 -5.94
N ASP A 323 -24.16 -3.96 -6.73
CA ASP A 323 -23.85 -4.29 -8.11
C ASP A 323 -22.95 -5.52 -8.20
N LEU A 324 -21.85 -5.53 -7.46
CA LEU A 324 -20.92 -6.68 -7.37
C LEU A 324 -21.65 -7.94 -6.91
N MET A 325 -22.40 -7.83 -5.81
CA MET A 325 -23.10 -8.94 -5.18
C MET A 325 -24.12 -9.61 -6.09
N THR A 326 -24.81 -8.84 -6.95
CA THR A 326 -25.92 -9.32 -7.77
C THR A 326 -25.52 -9.75 -9.18
N ARG A 327 -24.24 -9.62 -9.56
CA ARG A 327 -23.74 -10.04 -10.90
C ARG A 327 -23.85 -11.54 -11.15
N LYS A 328 -23.62 -12.34 -10.12
CA LYS A 328 -23.72 -13.81 -10.19
C LYS A 328 -24.64 -14.32 -9.10
N LYS A 329 -25.41 -15.37 -9.41
CA LYS A 329 -26.27 -16.05 -8.43
C LYS A 329 -25.49 -17.16 -7.74
N ASP A 330 -25.80 -17.42 -6.47
CA ASP A 330 -25.36 -18.63 -5.74
C ASP A 330 -26.62 -19.43 -5.40
N PRO A 331 -26.66 -20.75 -5.68
CA PRO A 331 -27.84 -21.59 -5.37
C PRO A 331 -28.22 -21.61 -3.89
N ARG A 332 -27.27 -21.35 -3.02
CA ARG A 332 -27.46 -21.29 -1.56
C ARG A 332 -28.00 -19.93 -1.09
N GLY A 333 -28.14 -18.97 -2.02
CA GLY A 333 -28.42 -17.58 -1.71
C GLY A 333 -27.19 -16.81 -1.22
N LYS A 334 -27.33 -15.50 -1.14
CA LYS A 334 -26.28 -14.60 -0.66
C LYS A 334 -26.70 -13.88 0.62
N VAL A 335 -25.73 -13.47 1.41
CA VAL A 335 -25.93 -12.77 2.67
C VAL A 335 -25.29 -11.40 2.59
N LEU A 336 -26.02 -10.36 3.00
CA LEU A 336 -25.49 -9.02 3.22
C LEU A 336 -25.54 -8.69 4.71
N LEU A 337 -24.37 -8.49 5.32
CA LEU A 337 -24.21 -8.07 6.70
C LEU A 337 -23.98 -6.55 6.76
N ILE A 338 -24.95 -5.79 7.24
CA ILE A 338 -24.83 -4.34 7.45
C ILE A 338 -24.59 -4.11 8.94
N GLY A 339 -23.34 -3.96 9.32
CA GLY A 339 -22.93 -3.98 10.72
C GLY A 339 -22.19 -2.74 11.16
N GLY A 340 -21.76 -2.80 12.42
CA GLY A 340 -20.90 -1.80 13.04
C GLY A 340 -21.06 -1.77 14.54
N ALA A 341 -20.13 -1.13 15.22
CA ALA A 341 -20.22 -0.83 16.64
C ALA A 341 -21.28 0.26 16.92
N ILE A 342 -21.33 0.76 18.15
CA ILE A 342 -22.13 1.95 18.50
C ILE A 342 -21.35 3.17 18.00
N ALA A 343 -21.96 3.94 17.08
CA ALA A 343 -21.35 5.16 16.58
C ALA A 343 -21.25 6.23 17.67
N ASN A 344 -20.15 6.97 17.69
CA ASN A 344 -19.97 8.09 18.58
C ASN A 344 -20.67 9.37 18.02
N PHE A 345 -20.36 9.72 16.76
CA PHE A 345 -20.85 10.96 16.14
C PHE A 345 -21.55 10.76 14.79
N THR A 346 -21.40 9.62 14.14
CA THR A 346 -22.07 9.34 12.85
C THR A 346 -23.58 9.29 13.01
N ASP A 347 -24.31 10.06 12.21
CA ASP A 347 -25.75 10.03 12.13
C ASP A 347 -26.22 8.77 11.39
N VAL A 348 -26.74 7.79 12.16
CA VAL A 348 -27.17 6.49 11.60
C VAL A 348 -28.36 6.64 10.67
N ALA A 349 -29.28 7.56 10.94
CA ALA A 349 -30.46 7.76 10.08
C ALA A 349 -30.04 8.35 8.72
N LYS A 350 -29.08 9.28 8.71
CA LYS A 350 -28.53 9.88 7.50
C LYS A 350 -27.82 8.84 6.62
N THR A 351 -26.96 8.00 7.23
CA THR A 351 -26.28 6.92 6.49
C THR A 351 -27.26 5.88 5.97
N PHE A 352 -28.22 5.45 6.77
CA PHE A 352 -29.20 4.45 6.35
C PHE A 352 -30.17 4.97 5.26
N LYS A 353 -30.36 6.28 5.15
CA LYS A 353 -31.12 6.85 4.03
C LYS A 353 -30.45 6.50 2.68
N GLY A 354 -29.12 6.62 2.58
CA GLY A 354 -28.37 6.23 1.39
C GLY A 354 -28.44 4.72 1.11
N VAL A 355 -28.32 3.89 2.17
CA VAL A 355 -28.48 2.43 2.07
C VAL A 355 -29.86 2.05 1.54
N VAL A 356 -30.92 2.62 2.09
CA VAL A 356 -32.32 2.36 1.69
C VAL A 356 -32.55 2.73 0.22
N MET A 357 -32.01 3.87 -0.23
CA MET A 357 -32.12 4.29 -1.64
C MET A 357 -31.49 3.25 -2.59
N ALA A 358 -30.27 2.80 -2.28
CA ALA A 358 -29.58 1.81 -3.10
C ALA A 358 -30.26 0.43 -3.08
N LEU A 359 -30.73 -0.02 -1.92
CA LEU A 359 -31.47 -1.29 -1.79
C LEU A 359 -32.78 -1.26 -2.61
N GLY A 360 -33.49 -0.14 -2.60
CA GLY A 360 -34.71 0.04 -3.42
C GLY A 360 -34.41 -0.04 -4.91
N GLU A 361 -33.34 0.57 -5.40
CA GLU A 361 -32.92 0.49 -6.80
C GLU A 361 -32.59 -0.94 -7.24
N TYR A 362 -32.03 -1.76 -6.33
CA TYR A 362 -31.60 -3.12 -6.63
C TYR A 362 -32.64 -4.20 -6.26
N GLN A 363 -33.85 -3.84 -5.90
CA GLN A 363 -34.90 -4.75 -5.42
C GLN A 363 -35.02 -6.05 -6.23
N GLU A 364 -35.24 -5.96 -7.52
CA GLU A 364 -35.45 -7.12 -8.40
C GLU A 364 -34.20 -8.02 -8.46
N LYS A 365 -33.02 -7.41 -8.55
CA LYS A 365 -31.72 -8.15 -8.57
C LYS A 365 -31.45 -8.87 -7.26
N LEU A 366 -31.78 -8.26 -6.14
CA LEU A 366 -31.61 -8.85 -4.79
C LEU A 366 -32.57 -10.06 -4.62
N GLN A 367 -33.82 -9.94 -5.04
CA GLN A 367 -34.80 -11.06 -5.06
C GLN A 367 -34.30 -12.21 -5.93
N GLN A 368 -33.84 -11.90 -7.16
CA GLN A 368 -33.35 -12.91 -8.10
C GLN A 368 -32.05 -13.60 -7.61
N ALA A 369 -31.21 -12.91 -6.84
CA ALA A 369 -29.99 -13.46 -6.24
C ALA A 369 -30.23 -14.20 -4.92
N GLY A 370 -31.46 -14.22 -4.41
CA GLY A 370 -31.81 -14.89 -3.15
C GLY A 370 -31.11 -14.28 -1.94
N VAL A 371 -30.98 -12.95 -1.90
CA VAL A 371 -30.25 -12.24 -0.85
C VAL A 371 -31.05 -12.23 0.44
N LYS A 372 -30.33 -12.43 1.56
CA LYS A 372 -30.84 -12.15 2.93
C LYS A 372 -29.99 -11.05 3.56
N ILE A 373 -30.63 -10.10 4.22
CA ILE A 373 -29.97 -8.92 4.80
C ILE A 373 -30.09 -8.96 6.31
N TYR A 374 -28.97 -8.80 6.99
CA TYR A 374 -28.89 -8.71 8.44
C TYR A 374 -28.29 -7.37 8.83
N VAL A 375 -29.02 -6.60 9.64
CA VAL A 375 -28.64 -5.25 10.05
C VAL A 375 -28.42 -5.19 11.54
N ARG A 376 -27.33 -4.63 12.00
CA ARG A 376 -27.10 -4.28 13.41
C ARG A 376 -26.39 -2.95 13.52
N ARG A 377 -27.01 -1.97 14.16
CA ARG A 377 -26.42 -0.65 14.34
C ARG A 377 -26.89 0.04 15.64
N GLY A 378 -26.03 0.87 16.20
CA GLY A 378 -26.33 1.79 17.31
C GLY A 378 -25.58 3.11 17.10
N GLY A 379 -25.99 4.17 17.81
CA GLY A 379 -25.38 5.49 17.76
C GLY A 379 -26.41 6.61 17.59
N PRO A 380 -26.00 7.85 17.26
CA PRO A 380 -26.93 8.96 17.07
C PRO A 380 -28.03 8.63 16.04
N ASN A 381 -29.27 8.93 16.38
CA ASN A 381 -30.44 8.71 15.50
C ASN A 381 -30.64 7.27 15.00
N TYR A 382 -30.08 6.26 15.71
CA TYR A 382 -30.16 4.85 15.25
C TYR A 382 -31.60 4.31 15.21
N GLU A 383 -32.47 4.70 16.13
CA GLU A 383 -33.85 4.24 16.16
C GLU A 383 -34.59 4.63 14.86
N GLN A 384 -34.42 5.87 14.42
CA GLN A 384 -34.94 6.34 13.15
C GLN A 384 -34.34 5.58 11.96
N GLY A 385 -33.03 5.36 11.96
CA GLY A 385 -32.35 4.60 10.92
C GLY A 385 -32.82 3.15 10.84
N LEU A 386 -32.93 2.45 11.97
CA LEU A 386 -33.45 1.07 12.04
C LEU A 386 -34.92 0.99 11.62
N LYS A 387 -35.74 2.00 11.94
CA LYS A 387 -37.12 2.09 11.46
C LYS A 387 -37.19 2.18 9.94
N LEU A 388 -36.33 2.98 9.30
CA LEU A 388 -36.25 3.05 7.84
C LEU A 388 -35.93 1.67 7.23
N MET A 389 -34.99 0.93 7.81
CA MET A 389 -34.61 -0.40 7.33
C MET A 389 -35.74 -1.42 7.52
N ARG A 390 -36.48 -1.39 8.63
CA ARG A 390 -37.65 -2.27 8.84
C ARG A 390 -38.76 -1.97 7.84
N SER A 391 -39.09 -0.70 7.64
CA SER A 391 -40.14 -0.30 6.67
C SER A 391 -39.76 -0.68 5.25
N LEU A 392 -38.50 -0.59 4.86
CA LEU A 392 -38.00 -1.06 3.58
C LEU A 392 -38.20 -2.59 3.45
N GLY A 393 -37.91 -3.36 4.50
CA GLY A 393 -38.04 -4.82 4.50
C GLY A 393 -39.45 -5.29 4.17
N GLU A 394 -40.49 -4.54 4.60
CA GLU A 394 -41.89 -4.83 4.30
C GLU A 394 -42.22 -4.71 2.80
N SER A 395 -41.55 -3.80 2.09
CA SER A 395 -41.81 -3.48 0.69
C SER A 395 -40.84 -4.11 -0.32
N LEU A 396 -39.60 -4.41 0.14
CA LEU A 396 -38.52 -4.87 -0.75
C LEU A 396 -38.71 -6.31 -1.26
N GLY A 397 -39.51 -7.14 -0.54
CA GLY A 397 -39.65 -8.56 -0.88
C GLY A 397 -38.38 -9.38 -0.72
N VAL A 398 -37.43 -8.90 0.08
CA VAL A 398 -36.15 -9.55 0.46
C VAL A 398 -36.15 -9.67 1.97
N PRO A 399 -35.78 -10.82 2.56
CA PRO A 399 -35.72 -10.96 4.01
C PRO A 399 -34.70 -9.99 4.63
N ILE A 400 -35.16 -9.12 5.54
CA ILE A 400 -34.32 -8.18 6.30
C ILE A 400 -34.56 -8.38 7.79
N GLU A 401 -33.51 -8.71 8.55
CA GLU A 401 -33.53 -8.77 10.00
C GLU A 401 -32.78 -7.56 10.59
N VAL A 402 -33.39 -6.85 11.54
CA VAL A 402 -32.89 -5.57 12.03
C VAL A 402 -32.78 -5.57 13.54
N TYR A 403 -31.56 -5.38 14.03
CA TYR A 403 -31.16 -5.39 15.43
C TYR A 403 -30.57 -4.04 15.86
N GLY A 404 -30.78 -3.67 17.11
CA GLY A 404 -30.26 -2.47 17.74
C GLY A 404 -29.01 -2.72 18.60
N PRO A 405 -28.60 -1.68 19.37
CA PRO A 405 -27.41 -1.75 20.24
C PRO A 405 -27.54 -2.76 21.41
N GLU A 406 -28.74 -3.20 21.74
CA GLU A 406 -28.99 -4.26 22.71
C GLU A 406 -28.47 -5.63 22.29
N THR A 407 -28.28 -5.83 20.99
CA THR A 407 -27.72 -7.05 20.40
C THR A 407 -26.19 -6.93 20.28
N HIS A 408 -25.46 -7.98 20.69
CA HIS A 408 -24.00 -8.00 20.52
C HIS A 408 -23.61 -7.74 19.05
N MET A 409 -22.54 -6.98 18.86
CA MET A 409 -22.13 -6.48 17.55
C MET A 409 -22.01 -7.58 16.49
N THR A 410 -21.41 -8.71 16.82
CA THR A 410 -21.18 -9.82 15.89
C THR A 410 -22.33 -10.83 15.83
N ARG A 411 -23.37 -10.69 16.66
CA ARG A 411 -24.45 -11.69 16.73
C ARG A 411 -25.13 -11.96 15.41
N ILE A 412 -25.23 -10.96 14.55
CA ILE A 412 -25.84 -11.12 13.21
C ILE A 412 -25.03 -12.04 12.29
N VAL A 413 -23.74 -12.27 12.56
CA VAL A 413 -22.89 -13.17 11.75
C VAL A 413 -23.35 -14.64 11.90
N PRO A 414 -23.37 -15.24 13.12
CA PRO A 414 -23.88 -16.61 13.25
C PRO A 414 -25.36 -16.76 12.90
N LEU A 415 -26.19 -15.73 13.12
CA LEU A 415 -27.61 -15.76 12.69
C LEU A 415 -27.72 -15.88 11.15
N ALA A 416 -26.88 -15.16 10.43
CA ALA A 416 -26.88 -15.15 8.97
C ALA A 416 -26.27 -16.41 8.33
N LEU A 417 -25.25 -16.99 8.98
CA LEU A 417 -24.44 -18.07 8.40
C LEU A 417 -24.82 -19.46 8.93
N GLY A 418 -25.79 -19.56 9.83
CA GLY A 418 -26.25 -20.83 10.37
C GLY A 418 -25.30 -21.48 11.41
N GLY A 419 -24.41 -20.69 11.98
CA GLY A 419 -23.59 -21.07 13.13
C GLY A 419 -24.43 -21.06 14.40
N GLY A 420 -24.88 -22.23 14.80
CA GLY A 420 -25.72 -22.65 15.88
C GLY A 420 -25.83 -21.84 17.14
N SER A 421 -26.87 -22.16 17.87
CA SER A 421 -27.06 -21.99 19.29
C SER A 421 -25.79 -21.97 20.13
N ALA A 422 -25.48 -20.87 20.74
CA ALA A 422 -24.82 -20.77 22.02
C ALA A 422 -25.51 -19.71 22.88
#